data_4df5c7beff515f6b13af09636e430892
#
_entry.id   4df5c7beff515f6b13af09636e430892
#
_cell.length_a   1.000
_cell.length_b   1.000
_cell.length_c   1.000
_cell.angle_alpha   90.00
_cell.angle_beta   90.00
_cell.angle_gamma   90.00
#
_symmetry.space_group_name_H-M   'P 1'
#
loop_
_entity.id
_entity.type
_entity.pdbx_description
1 polymer ?
#
loop_
_entity_poly.entity_id
_entity_poly.type
_entity_poly.pdbx_seq_one_letter_code
_entity_poly.pdbx_strand_id
1 'polypeptide(L)' 'MPVKESYVRARVDDRLKRDSELILHELGLTTTDAIRILLHQIRRHRGLPFDLRLKDDNSDILLPRAIRQSALDSVYDD' A
#
# COMPACT_ATOMS: atom_id res chain seq x y z
N MET A 1 26.90 3.29 -5.84
CA MET A 1 26.13 4.25 -6.61
C MET A 1 24.92 4.71 -5.81
N PRO A 2 24.75 6.00 -5.64
CA PRO A 2 23.62 6.48 -4.86
C PRO A 2 22.31 6.19 -5.56
N VAL A 3 21.35 5.72 -4.79
CA VAL A 3 20.02 5.45 -5.29
C VAL A 3 19.18 6.70 -5.07
N LYS A 4 18.51 7.14 -6.13
CA LYS A 4 17.61 8.26 -6.02
C LYS A 4 16.40 7.85 -5.21
N GLU A 5 16.14 8.57 -4.14
CA GLU A 5 15.06 8.24 -3.23
C GLU A 5 13.81 9.06 -3.54
N SER A 6 12.67 8.44 -3.38
CA SER A 6 11.38 9.12 -3.48
C SER A 6 10.46 8.61 -2.41
N TYR A 7 9.29 9.22 -2.32
CA TYR A 7 8.32 8.88 -1.31
C TYR A 7 7.07 8.28 -1.94
N VAL A 8 6.46 7.39 -1.19
CA VAL A 8 5.16 6.85 -1.54
C VAL A 8 4.19 7.32 -0.46
N ARG A 9 3.09 7.90 -0.87
CA ARG A 9 2.07 8.37 0.06
C ARG A 9 0.72 7.84 -0.39
N ALA A 10 -0.11 7.47 0.58
CA ALA A 10 -1.45 7.01 0.31
C ALA A 10 -2.34 7.40 1.47
N ARG A 11 -3.58 7.74 1.15
CA ARG A 11 -4.57 8.01 2.17
C ARG A 11 -5.23 6.70 2.56
N VAL A 12 -5.31 6.48 3.85
CA VAL A 12 -5.94 5.27 4.37
C VAL A 12 -6.85 5.66 5.53
N ASP A 13 -7.82 4.82 5.80
CA ASP A 13 -8.69 4.97 6.93
C ASP A 13 -7.89 4.83 8.24
N ASP A 14 -8.21 5.68 9.23
CA ASP A 14 -7.49 5.65 10.50
C ASP A 14 -7.54 4.29 11.18
N ARG A 15 -8.68 3.64 11.12
CA ARG A 15 -8.84 2.34 11.75
C ARG A 15 -7.99 1.29 11.05
N LEU A 16 -8.02 1.30 9.73
CA LEU A 16 -7.19 0.40 8.94
C LEU A 16 -5.71 0.61 9.25
N LYS A 17 -5.30 1.86 9.34
CA LYS A 17 -3.91 2.19 9.65
C LYS A 17 -3.52 1.63 11.02
N ARG A 18 -4.34 1.87 12.04
CA ARG A 18 -4.06 1.40 13.39
C ARG A 18 -4.02 -0.11 13.49
N ASP A 19 -5.01 -0.76 12.92
CA ASP A 19 -5.09 -2.22 12.97
C ASP A 19 -3.89 -2.84 12.28
N SER A 20 -3.53 -2.29 11.14
CA SER A 20 -2.38 -2.77 10.38
C SER A 20 -1.08 -2.57 11.13
N GLU A 21 -0.93 -1.40 11.75
CA GLU A 21 0.28 -1.11 12.51
C GLU A 21 0.46 -2.05 13.70
N LEU A 22 -0.63 -2.40 14.36
CA LEU A 22 -0.57 -3.34 15.47
C LEU A 22 -0.11 -4.72 15.00
N ILE A 23 -0.67 -5.19 13.90
CA ILE A 23 -0.30 -6.48 13.35
C ILE A 23 1.17 -6.48 12.91
N LEU A 24 1.57 -5.42 12.24
CA LEU A 24 2.97 -5.31 11.81
C LEU A 24 3.91 -5.25 12.99
N HIS A 25 3.53 -4.57 14.05
CA HIS A 25 4.34 -4.51 15.26
C HIS A 25 4.54 -5.90 15.86
N GLU A 26 3.51 -6.72 15.84
CA GLU A 26 3.63 -8.09 16.31
C GLU A 26 4.61 -8.91 15.48
N LEU A 27 4.75 -8.55 14.21
CA LEU A 27 5.69 -9.20 13.30
C LEU A 27 7.08 -8.57 13.36
N GLY A 28 7.25 -7.53 14.16
CA GLY A 28 8.52 -6.82 14.25
C GLY A 28 8.78 -5.90 13.09
N LEU A 29 7.72 -5.45 12.41
CA LEU A 29 7.84 -4.59 11.24
C LEU A 29 7.18 -3.25 11.46
N THR A 30 7.65 -2.25 10.72
CA THR A 30 6.99 -0.95 10.66
C THR A 30 6.16 -0.88 9.38
N THR A 31 5.30 0.13 9.31
CA THR A 31 4.53 0.37 8.08
C THR A 31 5.48 0.64 6.91
N THR A 32 6.56 1.36 7.15
CA THR A 32 7.55 1.62 6.11
C THR A 32 8.15 0.33 5.58
N ASP A 33 8.47 -0.61 6.48
CA ASP A 33 8.99 -1.91 6.08
C ASP A 33 7.98 -2.64 5.21
N ALA A 34 6.71 -2.62 5.61
CA ALA A 34 5.66 -3.31 4.87
C ALA A 34 5.50 -2.73 3.45
N ILE A 35 5.58 -1.42 3.33
CA ILE A 35 5.49 -0.77 2.02
C ILE A 35 6.66 -1.21 1.13
N ARG A 36 7.86 -1.22 1.68
CA ARG A 36 9.03 -1.62 0.91
C ARG A 36 8.95 -3.08 0.48
N ILE A 37 8.53 -3.94 1.39
CA ILE A 37 8.36 -5.36 1.08
C ILE A 37 7.34 -5.53 -0.03
N LEU A 38 6.21 -4.86 0.07
CA LEU A 38 5.17 -4.94 -0.94
C LEU A 38 5.69 -4.50 -2.31
N LEU A 39 6.38 -3.38 -2.36
CA LEU A 39 6.90 -2.88 -3.62
C LEU A 39 7.92 -3.83 -4.25
N HIS A 40 8.77 -4.43 -3.43
CA HIS A 40 9.72 -5.42 -3.92
C HIS A 40 9.01 -6.65 -4.48
N GLN A 41 7.96 -7.09 -3.82
CA GLN A 41 7.21 -8.25 -4.27
C GLN A 41 6.47 -7.95 -5.58
N ILE A 42 5.93 -6.76 -5.69
CA ILE A 42 5.27 -6.35 -6.94
C ILE A 42 6.25 -6.38 -8.10
N ARG A 43 7.44 -5.86 -7.89
CA ARG A 43 8.46 -5.85 -8.94
C ARG A 43 8.90 -7.25 -9.31
N ARG A 44 9.07 -8.10 -8.31
CA ARG A 44 9.52 -9.48 -8.52
C ARG A 44 8.48 -10.30 -9.28
N HIS A 45 7.22 -10.18 -8.89
CA HIS A 45 6.13 -10.96 -9.48
C HIS A 45 5.54 -10.31 -10.73
N ARG A 46 5.88 -9.06 -10.99
CA ARG A 46 5.29 -8.29 -12.07
C ARG A 46 3.78 -8.21 -11.93
N GLY A 47 3.32 -8.07 -10.71
CA GLY A 47 1.91 -7.97 -10.37
C GLY A 47 1.80 -8.02 -8.87
N LEU A 48 0.57 -8.01 -8.37
CA LEU A 48 0.34 -8.06 -6.94
C LEU A 48 0.66 -9.47 -6.44
N PRO A 49 1.25 -9.58 -5.24
CA PRO A 49 1.58 -10.88 -4.65
C PRO A 49 0.37 -11.60 -4.06
N PHE A 50 -0.82 -11.17 -4.42
CA PHE A 50 -2.06 -11.78 -3.98
C PHE A 50 -3.12 -11.54 -5.04
N ASP A 51 -4.19 -12.34 -5.02
CA ASP A 51 -5.27 -12.20 -5.99
C ASP A 51 -6.13 -10.99 -5.67
N LEU A 52 -6.38 -10.18 -6.66
CA LEU A 52 -7.26 -9.03 -6.55
C LEU A 52 -8.44 -9.25 -7.47
N ARG A 53 -9.61 -9.44 -6.88
CA ARG A 53 -10.81 -9.70 -7.64
C ARG A 53 -11.70 -8.48 -7.67
N LEU A 54 -12.47 -8.36 -8.74
CA LEU A 54 -13.36 -7.22 -8.92
C LEU A 54 -14.68 -7.36 -8.17
N LYS A 55 -14.84 -8.44 -7.43
CA LYS A 55 -16.07 -8.67 -6.69
C LYS A 55 -15.91 -8.37 -5.22
N ASP A 56 -16.99 -8.47 -4.54
CA ASP A 56 -17.22 -8.16 -3.14
C ASP A 56 -16.04 -8.19 -2.22
N ASP A 57 -15.19 -9.15 -2.37
CA ASP A 57 -14.08 -9.35 -1.47
C ASP A 57 -13.07 -8.22 -1.52
N ASN A 58 -13.14 -7.41 -2.56
CA ASN A 58 -12.23 -6.29 -2.72
C ASN A 58 -12.79 -4.97 -2.21
N SER A 59 -14.05 -4.98 -1.77
CA SER A 59 -14.68 -3.76 -1.32
C SER A 59 -13.97 -3.15 -0.11
N ASP A 60 -13.36 -3.98 0.72
CA ASP A 60 -12.59 -3.53 1.87
C ASP A 60 -11.21 -3.06 1.50
N ILE A 61 -10.70 -3.55 0.39
CA ILE A 61 -9.33 -3.28 -0.06
C ILE A 61 -9.28 -2.04 -0.91
N LEU A 62 -10.27 -1.88 -1.79
CA LEU A 62 -10.31 -0.76 -2.72
C LEU A 62 -11.04 0.41 -2.09
N LEU A 63 -10.37 1.56 -2.10
CA LEU A 63 -10.98 2.79 -1.63
C LEU A 63 -12.05 3.23 -2.61
N PRO A 64 -13.01 4.05 -2.16
CA PRO A 64 -13.95 4.66 -3.08
C PRO A 64 -13.21 5.34 -4.22
N ARG A 65 -13.83 5.35 -5.38
CA ARG A 65 -13.18 5.83 -6.59
C ARG A 65 -12.54 7.21 -6.43
N ALA A 66 -13.25 8.13 -5.79
CA ALA A 66 -12.73 9.48 -5.61
C ALA A 66 -11.46 9.50 -4.76
N ILE A 67 -11.43 8.73 -3.69
CA ILE A 67 -10.27 8.67 -2.81
C ILE A 67 -9.13 7.96 -3.49
N ARG A 68 -9.42 6.89 -4.22
CA ARG A 68 -8.40 6.14 -4.94
C ARG A 68 -7.72 7.01 -6.00
N GLN A 69 -8.52 7.80 -6.72
CA GLN A 69 -7.99 8.70 -7.73
C GLN A 69 -7.08 9.75 -7.08
N SER A 70 -7.49 10.29 -5.96
CA SER A 70 -6.71 11.26 -5.24
C SER A 70 -5.38 10.67 -4.76
N ALA A 71 -5.39 9.43 -4.32
CA ALA A 71 -4.17 8.75 -3.90
C ALA A 71 -3.21 8.54 -5.07
N LEU A 72 -3.73 8.20 -6.23
CA LEU A 72 -2.92 8.03 -7.43
C LEU A 72 -2.30 9.36 -7.84
N ASP A 73 -3.06 10.42 -7.79
CA ASP A 73 -2.54 11.74 -8.11
C ASP A 73 -1.40 12.12 -7.18
N SER A 74 -1.53 11.79 -5.91
CA SER A 74 -0.48 12.06 -4.93
C SER A 74 0.79 11.30 -5.23
N VAL A 75 0.66 10.07 -5.71
CA VAL A 75 1.82 9.24 -6.05
C VAL A 75 2.56 9.82 -7.26
N TYR A 76 1.84 10.31 -8.24
CA TYR A 76 2.45 10.84 -9.45
C TYR A 76 2.90 12.28 -9.34
N ASP A 77 2.51 12.94 -8.29
CA ASP A 77 2.80 14.35 -8.08
C ASP A 77 4.19 14.61 -7.53
N ASP A 78 4.91 13.58 -7.28
CA ASP A 78 6.30 13.74 -6.85
C ASP A 78 7.22 14.10 -8.01
#